data_591dc92d636cd9d6f9f34b25ba03b35f
#
_entry.id   591dc92d636cd9d6f9f34b25ba03b35f
#
_cell.length_a   1.000
_cell.length_b   1.000
_cell.length_c   1.000
_cell.angle_alpha   90.00
_cell.angle_beta   90.00
_cell.angle_gamma   90.00
#
_symmetry.space_group_name_H-M   'P 1'
#
loop_
_entity.id
_entity.type
_entity.pdbx_description
1 polymer ?
#
loop_
_entity_poly.entity_id
_entity_poly.type
_entity_poly.pdbx_seq_one_letter_code
_entity_poly.pdbx_strand_id
1 'polypeptide(L)'
;VTGLPTAEVVSKGISMVPENRRLFSNMTISENLDLGAYQRKDKPKIAEDRERVLDTFPRIRERLKQKAGTLSGGEQQMVAMGRALMADPKVLLMDEPSMGLAPILVEQVFEIIKHIRALGRTIFVVEQNANMALSIADRGYVIQTGQVVLADTAQNLLLSKLNYRYLI
;
A
#
# COMPACT_ATOMS: atom_id res chain seq x y z
N VAL A 1 9.40 -13.85 -10.87
CA VAL A 1 8.71 -14.40 -9.67
C VAL A 1 7.56 -15.33 -10.00
N THR A 2 7.20 -15.45 -11.28
CA THR A 2 6.13 -16.33 -11.75
C THR A 2 6.39 -17.78 -11.32
N GLY A 3 5.39 -18.42 -10.70
CA GLY A 3 5.49 -19.81 -10.22
C GLY A 3 6.22 -20.00 -8.89
N LEU A 4 6.74 -18.95 -8.27
CA LEU A 4 7.36 -19.05 -6.95
C LEU A 4 6.29 -19.09 -5.85
N PRO A 5 6.52 -19.85 -4.75
CA PRO A 5 5.71 -19.77 -3.55
C PRO A 5 5.70 -18.34 -2.98
N THR A 6 4.58 -17.91 -2.38
CA THR A 6 4.42 -16.55 -1.82
C THR A 6 5.55 -16.18 -0.85
N ALA A 7 5.99 -17.11 0.00
CA ALA A 7 7.08 -16.90 0.94
C ALA A 7 8.40 -16.50 0.24
N GLU A 8 8.69 -17.12 -0.90
CA GLU A 8 9.88 -16.78 -1.71
C GLU A 8 9.73 -15.42 -2.40
N VAL A 9 8.53 -15.07 -2.87
CA VAL A 9 8.25 -13.74 -3.44
C VAL A 9 8.51 -12.65 -2.40
N VAL A 10 8.02 -12.84 -1.18
CA VAL A 10 8.25 -11.90 -0.07
C VAL A 10 9.74 -11.81 0.26
N SER A 11 10.47 -12.94 0.32
CA SER A 11 11.91 -12.94 0.61
C SER A 11 12.75 -12.20 -0.45
N LYS A 12 12.23 -12.06 -1.67
CA LYS A 12 12.85 -11.25 -2.74
C LYS A 12 12.58 -9.74 -2.60
N GLY A 13 11.84 -9.33 -1.59
CA GLY A 13 11.53 -7.94 -1.29
C GLY A 13 10.27 -7.42 -1.99
N ILE A 14 9.31 -8.27 -2.28
CA ILE A 14 7.98 -7.87 -2.79
C ILE A 14 6.97 -8.05 -1.66
N SER A 15 6.26 -6.99 -1.31
CA SER A 15 5.18 -7.03 -0.33
C SER A 15 3.90 -6.45 -0.93
N MET A 16 2.75 -6.78 -0.34
CA MET A 16 1.45 -6.38 -0.87
C MET A 16 0.53 -5.87 0.24
N VAL A 17 -0.14 -4.76 -0.04
CA VAL A 17 -1.35 -4.31 0.67
C VAL A 17 -2.54 -4.81 -0.14
N PRO A 18 -3.23 -5.86 0.29
CA PRO A 18 -4.33 -6.44 -0.46
C PRO A 18 -5.59 -5.58 -0.34
N GLU A 19 -6.48 -5.72 -1.29
CA GLU A 19 -7.87 -5.25 -1.20
C GLU A 19 -8.52 -5.72 0.11
N ASN A 20 -9.39 -4.90 0.68
CA ASN A 20 -10.07 -5.18 1.96
C ASN A 20 -9.12 -5.37 3.17
N ARG A 21 -7.88 -4.83 3.08
CA ARG A 21 -6.90 -4.71 4.19
C ARG A 21 -6.41 -6.05 4.75
N ARG A 22 -7.25 -7.07 4.84
CA ARG A 22 -6.99 -8.44 5.33
C ARG A 22 -6.14 -8.46 6.60
N LEU A 23 -6.59 -7.70 7.61
CA LEU A 23 -5.97 -7.71 8.92
C LEU A 23 -6.38 -8.94 9.73
N PHE A 24 -5.52 -9.32 10.66
CA PHE A 24 -5.87 -10.28 11.70
C PHE A 24 -6.67 -9.55 12.79
N SER A 25 -8.00 -9.52 12.64
CA SER A 25 -8.92 -8.68 13.41
C SER A 25 -8.88 -8.91 14.92
N ASN A 26 -8.59 -10.15 15.35
CA ASN A 26 -8.48 -10.52 16.76
C ASN A 26 -7.12 -10.21 17.39
N MET A 27 -6.12 -9.90 16.55
CA MET A 27 -4.79 -9.49 16.98
C MET A 27 -4.72 -7.96 17.15
N THR A 28 -3.81 -7.53 17.99
CA THR A 28 -3.52 -6.12 18.20
C THR A 28 -2.85 -5.49 16.97
N ILE A 29 -2.79 -4.16 16.94
CA ILE A 29 -2.01 -3.41 15.94
C ILE A 29 -0.55 -3.88 15.98
N SER A 30 0.04 -3.92 17.18
CA SER A 30 1.42 -4.37 17.39
C SER A 30 1.68 -5.74 16.75
N GLU A 31 0.84 -6.72 17.05
CA GLU A 31 0.97 -8.09 16.51
C GLU A 31 0.79 -8.14 14.99
N ASN A 32 -0.13 -7.34 14.42
CA ASN A 32 -0.26 -7.23 12.97
C ASN A 32 1.01 -6.67 12.31
N LEU A 33 1.66 -5.65 12.92
CA LEU A 33 2.92 -5.11 12.43
C LEU A 33 4.05 -6.15 12.52
N ASP A 34 4.14 -6.86 13.65
CA ASP A 34 5.17 -7.89 13.88
C ASP A 34 5.09 -9.03 12.83
N LEU A 35 3.86 -9.41 12.43
CA LEU A 35 3.67 -10.37 11.35
C LEU A 35 4.22 -9.89 10.00
N GLY A 36 4.26 -8.57 9.75
CA GLY A 36 4.89 -8.02 8.55
C GLY A 36 6.39 -8.32 8.46
N ALA A 37 7.07 -8.42 9.60
CA ALA A 37 8.49 -8.73 9.70
C ALA A 37 8.79 -10.23 9.91
N TYR A 38 7.78 -11.12 9.83
CA TYR A 38 7.87 -12.54 10.23
C TYR A 38 9.05 -13.30 9.59
N GLN A 39 9.39 -13.00 8.33
CA GLN A 39 10.49 -13.66 7.63
C GLN A 39 11.87 -13.04 7.90
N ARG A 40 11.93 -11.90 8.54
CA ARG A 40 13.16 -11.15 8.79
C ARG A 40 13.87 -11.66 10.05
N LYS A 41 15.21 -11.57 10.03
CA LYS A 41 16.06 -12.00 11.16
C LYS A 41 16.90 -10.86 11.73
N ASP A 42 16.90 -9.71 11.08
CA ASP A 42 17.69 -8.50 11.36
C ASP A 42 17.02 -7.64 12.45
N LYS A 43 16.94 -8.17 13.68
CA LYS A 43 16.22 -7.55 14.81
C LYS A 43 16.47 -6.05 15.02
N PRO A 44 17.73 -5.53 14.97
CA PRO A 44 17.95 -4.09 15.13
C PRO A 44 17.26 -3.27 14.04
N LYS A 45 17.35 -3.70 12.79
CA LYS A 45 16.73 -3.00 11.65
C LYS A 45 15.21 -3.11 11.69
N ILE A 46 14.65 -4.24 12.14
CA ILE A 46 13.21 -4.39 12.37
C ILE A 46 12.70 -3.34 13.38
N ALA A 47 13.46 -3.09 14.46
CA ALA A 47 13.09 -2.09 15.45
C ALA A 47 13.13 -0.67 14.87
N GLU A 48 14.14 -0.33 14.07
CA GLU A 48 14.22 0.96 13.37
C GLU A 48 13.08 1.14 12.37
N ASP A 49 12.80 0.11 11.54
CA ASP A 49 11.72 0.15 10.56
C ASP A 49 10.36 0.26 11.24
N ARG A 50 10.19 -0.38 12.41
CA ARG A 50 8.97 -0.23 13.21
C ARG A 50 8.76 1.22 13.65
N GLU A 51 9.79 1.91 14.14
CA GLU A 51 9.69 3.31 14.51
C GLU A 51 9.35 4.19 13.31
N ARG A 52 9.98 3.97 12.14
CA ARG A 52 9.64 4.67 10.89
C ARG A 52 8.19 4.46 10.46
N VAL A 53 7.68 3.23 10.59
CA VAL A 53 6.27 2.92 10.32
C VAL A 53 5.37 3.69 11.28
N LEU A 54 5.70 3.71 12.55
CA LEU A 54 4.91 4.41 13.56
C LEU A 54 4.98 5.94 13.41
N ASP A 55 6.09 6.48 12.92
CA ASP A 55 6.21 7.91 12.55
C ASP A 55 5.37 8.26 11.33
N THR A 56 5.31 7.34 10.36
CA THR A 56 4.45 7.49 9.16
C THR A 56 2.96 7.43 9.52
N PHE A 57 2.60 6.66 10.56
CA PHE A 57 1.22 6.43 10.97
C PHE A 57 0.99 6.77 12.47
N PRO A 58 1.02 8.04 12.88
CA PRO A 58 0.92 8.42 14.30
C PRO A 58 -0.33 7.90 15.00
N ARG A 59 -1.46 7.83 14.28
CA ARG A 59 -2.75 7.34 14.81
C ARG A 59 -2.68 5.91 15.33
N ILE A 60 -1.90 5.03 14.67
CA ILE A 60 -1.76 3.65 15.10
C ILE A 60 -0.72 3.51 16.22
N ARG A 61 0.25 4.43 16.33
CA ARG A 61 1.23 4.49 17.43
C ARG A 61 0.53 4.59 18.79
N GLU A 62 -0.48 5.42 18.89
CA GLU A 62 -1.23 5.65 20.14
C GLU A 62 -2.05 4.45 20.60
N ARG A 63 -2.30 3.48 19.72
CA ARG A 63 -3.27 2.39 19.91
C ARG A 63 -2.69 0.98 19.72
N LEU A 64 -1.38 0.81 19.88
CA LEU A 64 -0.66 -0.44 19.58
C LEU A 64 -1.27 -1.70 20.22
N LYS A 65 -1.88 -1.56 21.41
CA LYS A 65 -2.51 -2.67 22.15
C LYS A 65 -3.97 -2.91 21.74
N GLN A 66 -4.55 -2.04 20.91
CA GLN A 66 -5.94 -2.17 20.46
C GLN A 66 -6.05 -3.27 19.41
N LYS A 67 -7.15 -4.05 19.43
CA LYS A 67 -7.44 -5.07 18.41
C LYS A 67 -7.74 -4.41 17.07
N ALA A 68 -7.12 -4.91 16.01
CA ALA A 68 -7.25 -4.33 14.66
C ALA A 68 -8.69 -4.31 14.13
N GLY A 69 -9.49 -5.29 14.51
CA GLY A 69 -10.91 -5.35 14.11
C GLY A 69 -11.80 -4.24 14.68
N THR A 70 -11.34 -3.51 15.72
CA THR A 70 -12.12 -2.42 16.36
C THR A 70 -11.77 -1.04 15.82
N LEU A 71 -10.85 -0.96 14.85
CA LEU A 71 -10.41 0.27 14.22
C LEU A 71 -11.39 0.74 13.14
N SER A 72 -11.40 2.06 12.88
CA SER A 72 -12.06 2.61 11.69
C SER A 72 -11.42 2.09 10.40
N GLY A 73 -12.15 2.16 9.28
CA GLY A 73 -11.63 1.71 8.00
C GLY A 73 -10.31 2.36 7.58
N GLY A 74 -10.13 3.65 7.84
CA GLY A 74 -8.88 4.36 7.57
C GLY A 74 -7.73 3.90 8.46
N GLU A 75 -7.98 3.71 9.76
CA GLU A 75 -6.96 3.18 10.68
C GLU A 75 -6.56 1.75 10.32
N GLN A 76 -7.53 0.91 9.92
CA GLN A 76 -7.25 -0.44 9.41
C GLN A 76 -6.37 -0.38 8.16
N GLN A 77 -6.61 0.57 7.24
CA GLN A 77 -5.78 0.77 6.05
C GLN A 77 -4.34 1.15 6.43
N MET A 78 -4.17 2.04 7.41
CA MET A 78 -2.84 2.41 7.93
C MET A 78 -2.11 1.20 8.53
N VAL A 79 -2.80 0.34 9.27
CA VAL A 79 -2.22 -0.90 9.82
C VAL A 79 -1.83 -1.86 8.69
N ALA A 80 -2.64 -2.02 7.65
CA ALA A 80 -2.33 -2.88 6.51
C ALA A 80 -1.09 -2.40 5.75
N MET A 81 -0.99 -1.08 5.49
CA MET A 81 0.20 -0.47 4.88
C MET A 81 1.42 -0.60 5.78
N GLY A 82 1.29 -0.32 7.08
CA GLY A 82 2.36 -0.49 8.06
C GLY A 82 2.88 -1.92 8.11
N ARG A 83 1.98 -2.91 8.15
CA ARG A 83 2.34 -4.34 8.10
C ARG A 83 3.13 -4.68 6.85
N ALA A 84 2.73 -4.17 5.69
CA ALA A 84 3.44 -4.42 4.44
C ALA A 84 4.84 -3.78 4.43
N LEU A 85 4.99 -2.59 5.02
CA LEU A 85 6.28 -1.90 5.15
C LEU A 85 7.25 -2.58 6.11
N MET A 86 6.74 -3.27 7.15
CA MET A 86 7.58 -4.05 8.08
C MET A 86 8.38 -5.17 7.40
N ALA A 87 7.97 -5.62 6.20
CA ALA A 87 8.73 -6.55 5.39
C ALA A 87 10.00 -5.93 4.76
N ASP A 88 10.24 -4.61 4.90
CA ASP A 88 11.29 -3.84 4.23
C ASP A 88 11.31 -4.07 2.71
N PRO A 89 10.17 -3.88 2.01
CA PRO A 89 10.06 -4.27 0.61
C PRO A 89 10.84 -3.34 -0.31
N LYS A 90 11.41 -3.89 -1.39
CA LYS A 90 11.93 -3.13 -2.54
C LYS A 90 10.77 -2.68 -3.44
N VAL A 91 9.76 -3.54 -3.58
CA VAL A 91 8.55 -3.30 -4.37
C VAL A 91 7.34 -3.50 -3.48
N LEU A 92 6.50 -2.47 -3.38
CA LEU A 92 5.25 -2.49 -2.64
C LEU A 92 4.08 -2.47 -3.62
N LEU A 93 3.29 -3.54 -3.63
CA LEU A 93 2.07 -3.65 -4.40
C LEU A 93 0.90 -3.16 -3.54
N MET A 94 0.00 -2.36 -4.09
CA MET A 94 -1.20 -1.90 -3.41
C MET A 94 -2.42 -2.13 -4.31
N ASP A 95 -3.40 -2.85 -3.80
CA ASP A 95 -4.63 -3.19 -4.50
C ASP A 95 -5.78 -2.38 -3.91
N GLU A 96 -6.26 -1.41 -4.67
CA GLU A 96 -7.31 -0.46 -4.32
C GLU A 96 -7.17 0.14 -2.89
N PRO A 97 -6.02 0.76 -2.56
CA PRO A 97 -5.74 1.22 -1.20
C PRO A 97 -6.70 2.32 -0.71
N SER A 98 -7.40 3.00 -1.61
CA SER A 98 -8.35 4.07 -1.26
C SER A 98 -9.82 3.60 -1.18
N MET A 99 -10.11 2.35 -1.56
CA MET A 99 -11.49 1.86 -1.68
C MET A 99 -12.23 1.87 -0.34
N GLY A 100 -13.46 2.42 -0.37
CA GLY A 100 -14.34 2.46 0.80
C GLY A 100 -13.89 3.41 1.92
N LEU A 101 -13.00 4.36 1.61
CA LEU A 101 -12.56 5.41 2.52
C LEU A 101 -13.32 6.72 2.28
N ALA A 102 -13.48 7.51 3.35
CA ALA A 102 -13.97 8.88 3.21
C ALA A 102 -12.95 9.75 2.44
N PRO A 103 -13.39 10.79 1.68
CA PRO A 103 -12.52 11.59 0.82
C PRO A 103 -11.26 12.10 1.50
N ILE A 104 -11.37 12.61 2.71
CA ILE A 104 -10.21 13.10 3.48
C ILE A 104 -9.18 12.00 3.79
N LEU A 105 -9.62 10.75 3.95
CA LEU A 105 -8.74 9.61 4.19
C LEU A 105 -8.10 9.12 2.89
N VAL A 106 -8.80 9.26 1.75
CA VAL A 106 -8.23 9.00 0.43
C VAL A 106 -7.02 9.90 0.19
N GLU A 107 -7.17 11.21 0.40
CA GLU A 107 -6.06 12.17 0.27
C GLU A 107 -4.88 11.79 1.17
N GLN A 108 -5.15 11.43 2.43
CA GLN A 108 -4.11 10.98 3.36
C GLN A 108 -3.37 9.73 2.87
N VAL A 109 -4.09 8.74 2.33
CA VAL A 109 -3.47 7.52 1.77
C VAL A 109 -2.54 7.88 0.61
N PHE A 110 -2.95 8.76 -0.30
CA PHE A 110 -2.10 9.17 -1.43
C PHE A 110 -0.88 9.98 -0.97
N GLU A 111 -1.00 10.84 0.05
CA GLU A 111 0.16 11.54 0.63
C GLU A 111 1.15 10.55 1.28
N ILE A 112 0.64 9.53 1.96
CA ILE A 112 1.48 8.46 2.51
C ILE A 112 2.20 7.68 1.40
N ILE A 113 1.51 7.37 0.30
CA ILE A 113 2.13 6.70 -0.87
C ILE A 113 3.27 7.56 -1.44
N LYS A 114 3.07 8.87 -1.61
CA LYS A 114 4.13 9.80 -2.01
C LYS A 114 5.32 9.77 -1.05
N HIS A 115 5.05 9.78 0.25
CA HIS A 115 6.10 9.72 1.27
C HIS A 115 6.90 8.41 1.16
N ILE A 116 6.24 7.27 1.04
CA ILE A 116 6.89 5.95 0.89
C ILE A 116 7.76 5.92 -0.39
N ARG A 117 7.26 6.49 -1.49
CA ARG A 117 8.02 6.63 -2.74
C ARG A 117 9.28 7.48 -2.54
N ALA A 118 9.17 8.59 -1.82
CA ALA A 118 10.29 9.49 -1.53
C ALA A 118 11.39 8.80 -0.70
N LEU A 119 11.06 7.74 0.04
CA LEU A 119 12.03 6.87 0.73
C LEU A 119 12.74 5.87 -0.21
N GLY A 120 12.55 5.98 -1.53
CA GLY A 120 13.22 5.16 -2.54
C GLY A 120 12.57 3.80 -2.79
N ARG A 121 11.30 3.60 -2.41
CA ARG A 121 10.57 2.37 -2.68
C ARG A 121 9.90 2.42 -4.05
N THR A 122 9.96 1.31 -4.78
CA THR A 122 9.14 1.13 -5.99
C THR A 122 7.72 0.76 -5.57
N ILE A 123 6.73 1.49 -6.06
CA ILE A 123 5.32 1.27 -5.72
C ILE A 123 4.55 0.95 -7.00
N PHE A 124 3.72 -0.08 -6.93
CA PHE A 124 2.75 -0.41 -7.97
C PHE A 124 1.35 -0.36 -7.34
N VAL A 125 0.52 0.55 -7.82
CA VAL A 125 -0.83 0.77 -7.31
C VAL A 125 -1.85 0.38 -8.37
N VAL A 126 -2.83 -0.42 -7.99
CA VAL A 126 -4.07 -0.63 -8.77
C VAL A 126 -5.14 0.24 -8.13
N GLU A 127 -5.77 1.11 -8.90
CA GLU A 127 -6.77 2.08 -8.43
C GLU A 127 -7.81 2.39 -9.48
N GLN A 128 -9.06 2.58 -9.03
CA GLN A 128 -10.14 3.08 -9.87
C GLN A 128 -10.08 4.60 -10.01
N ASN A 129 -9.61 5.31 -8.97
CA ASN A 129 -9.44 6.77 -9.01
C ASN A 129 -8.20 7.14 -9.83
N ALA A 130 -8.33 7.04 -11.16
CA ALA A 130 -7.23 7.26 -12.10
C ALA A 130 -6.56 8.63 -11.92
N ASN A 131 -7.32 9.71 -11.69
CA ASN A 131 -6.78 11.05 -11.52
C ASN A 131 -5.86 11.13 -10.30
N MET A 132 -6.27 10.58 -9.16
CA MET A 132 -5.46 10.56 -7.95
C MET A 132 -4.22 9.69 -8.15
N ALA A 133 -4.37 8.48 -8.69
CA ALA A 133 -3.26 7.57 -8.93
C ALA A 133 -2.22 8.20 -9.89
N LEU A 134 -2.65 8.76 -11.02
CA LEU A 134 -1.78 9.39 -12.00
C LEU A 134 -1.11 10.66 -11.48
N SER A 135 -1.74 11.38 -10.54
CA SER A 135 -1.15 12.60 -9.96
C SER A 135 0.14 12.31 -9.16
N ILE A 136 0.35 11.07 -8.73
CA ILE A 136 1.51 10.66 -7.93
C ILE A 136 2.42 9.66 -8.65
N ALA A 137 2.00 9.12 -9.80
CA ALA A 137 2.72 8.10 -10.53
C ALA A 137 3.72 8.69 -11.54
N ASP A 138 4.70 7.89 -11.95
CA ASP A 138 5.60 8.19 -13.08
C ASP A 138 5.00 7.67 -14.39
N ARG A 139 4.36 6.50 -14.35
CA ARG A 139 3.75 5.82 -15.50
C ARG A 139 2.40 5.24 -15.11
N GLY A 140 1.51 5.12 -16.09
CA GLY A 140 0.22 4.46 -15.93
C GLY A 140 -0.03 3.41 -17.01
N TYR A 141 -0.84 2.43 -16.65
CA TYR A 141 -1.34 1.37 -17.54
C TYR A 141 -2.85 1.29 -17.36
N VAL A 142 -3.60 1.45 -18.42
CA VAL A 142 -5.06 1.27 -18.41
C VAL A 142 -5.36 -0.15 -18.83
N ILE A 143 -6.07 -0.89 -17.98
CA ILE A 143 -6.47 -2.27 -18.21
C ILE A 143 -7.97 -2.31 -18.46
N GLN A 144 -8.38 -2.96 -19.56
CA GLN A 144 -9.77 -3.21 -19.88
C GLN A 144 -9.93 -4.68 -20.28
N THR A 145 -10.86 -5.39 -19.66
CA THR A 145 -11.15 -6.81 -19.95
C THR A 145 -9.87 -7.68 -19.96
N GLY A 146 -8.98 -7.45 -18.98
CA GLY A 146 -7.73 -8.22 -18.83
C GLY A 146 -6.61 -7.86 -19.81
N GLN A 147 -6.77 -6.81 -20.62
CA GLN A 147 -5.76 -6.37 -21.59
C GLN A 147 -5.31 -4.94 -21.30
N VAL A 148 -4.02 -4.67 -21.46
CA VAL A 148 -3.49 -3.30 -21.41
C VAL A 148 -3.87 -2.60 -22.70
N VAL A 149 -4.79 -1.63 -22.61
CA VAL A 149 -5.29 -0.86 -23.77
C VAL A 149 -4.53 0.45 -23.96
N LEU A 150 -3.88 0.97 -22.90
CA LEU A 150 -3.10 2.21 -22.94
C LEU A 150 -1.95 2.11 -21.94
N ALA A 151 -0.77 2.60 -22.33
CA ALA A 151 0.40 2.70 -21.45
C ALA A 151 1.23 3.91 -21.85
N ASP A 152 1.45 4.85 -20.90
CA ASP A 152 2.24 6.06 -21.13
C ASP A 152 2.78 6.62 -19.80
N THR A 153 3.47 7.75 -19.86
CA THR A 153 3.77 8.56 -18.68
C THR A 153 2.49 9.05 -18.02
N ALA A 154 2.49 9.16 -16.71
CA ALA A 154 1.31 9.65 -15.99
C ALA A 154 0.91 11.06 -16.47
N GLN A 155 1.88 11.91 -16.78
CA GLN A 155 1.64 13.26 -17.31
C GLN A 155 0.89 13.22 -18.65
N ASN A 156 1.30 12.39 -19.59
CA ASN A 156 0.63 12.24 -20.88
C ASN A 156 -0.79 11.73 -20.72
N LEU A 157 -0.98 10.74 -19.83
CA LEU A 157 -2.31 10.18 -19.53
C LEU A 157 -3.25 11.23 -18.93
N LEU A 158 -2.76 12.08 -18.03
CA LEU A 158 -3.54 13.20 -17.47
C LEU A 158 -3.90 14.25 -18.52
N LEU A 159 -2.94 14.61 -19.42
CA LEU A 159 -3.15 15.61 -20.47
C LEU A 159 -4.06 15.11 -21.59
N SER A 160 -4.02 13.82 -21.91
CA SER A 160 -4.84 13.23 -22.98
C SER A 160 -6.33 13.29 -22.68
N LYS A 161 -6.76 13.91 -21.53
CA LYS A 161 -8.12 13.84 -21.00
C LYS A 161 -8.59 12.42 -21.27
N LEU A 162 -8.07 11.45 -20.52
CA LEU A 162 -8.47 10.05 -20.61
C LEU A 162 -9.92 10.04 -21.01
N ASN A 163 -10.18 9.84 -22.32
CA ASN A 163 -11.54 9.90 -22.84
C ASN A 163 -12.33 8.99 -21.92
N TYR A 164 -13.29 9.52 -21.19
CA TYR A 164 -14.10 8.85 -20.17
C TYR A 164 -14.72 7.51 -20.63
N ARG A 165 -14.49 7.14 -21.88
CA ARG A 165 -14.85 5.85 -22.49
C ARG A 165 -14.14 4.62 -21.87
N TYR A 166 -13.04 4.80 -21.11
CA TYR A 166 -12.25 3.71 -20.54
C TYR A 166 -12.34 3.62 -19.01
N LEU A 167 -13.11 4.51 -18.36
CA LEU A 167 -13.22 4.63 -16.90
C LEU A 167 -14.62 4.26 -16.36
N ILE A 168 -15.45 3.59 -17.16
CA ILE A 168 -16.76 3.06 -16.74
C ILE A 168 -16.72 1.53 -16.75
#